data_9a0cc70a513d7c0e889f1164c1291e74
#
_entry.id   9a0cc70a513d7c0e889f1164c1291e74
#
_cell.length_a   1.000
_cell.length_b   1.000
_cell.length_c   1.000
_cell.angle_alpha   90.00
_cell.angle_beta   90.00
_cell.angle_gamma   90.00
#
_symmetry.space_group_name_H-M   'P 1'
#
loop_
_entity.id
_entity.type
_entity.pdbx_description
1 polymer ?
#
loop_
_entity_poly.entity_id
_entity_poly.type
_entity_poly.pdbx_seq_one_letter_code
_entity_poly.pdbx_strand_id
1 'polypeptide(L)'
;NNGFALNVGNPHIIFFVEDCFKININQVGSKIENHNLFPEKCNVTFAQIVNKNNITVNVWERGAGLTKACGTAACATAVASYTKGMAENKVNIRFKEGVLNINFNENKEILMTGKVSEVQKIKVEL
;
A
#
# COMPACT_ATOMS: atom_id res chain seq x y z
N ASN A 1 12.19 -10.56 6.59
CA ASN A 1 11.01 -10.27 5.78
C ASN A 1 11.40 -9.48 4.55
N ASN A 2 11.02 -10.00 3.40
CA ASN A 2 11.29 -9.35 2.15
C ASN A 2 10.20 -8.34 1.82
N GLY A 3 10.61 -7.09 1.60
CA GLY A 3 9.71 -6.05 1.14
C GLY A 3 9.54 -6.12 -0.36
N PHE A 4 8.37 -5.72 -0.84
CA PHE A 4 8.09 -5.56 -2.26
C PHE A 4 8.16 -4.07 -2.59
N ALA A 5 9.17 -3.68 -3.38
CA ALA A 5 9.40 -2.29 -3.75
C ALA A 5 8.76 -1.99 -5.10
N LEU A 6 8.04 -0.88 -5.20
CA LEU A 6 7.43 -0.45 -6.45
C LEU A 6 7.22 1.07 -6.45
N ASN A 7 6.90 1.60 -7.62
CA ASN A 7 6.65 3.02 -7.80
C ASN A 7 5.30 3.21 -8.51
N VAL A 8 4.41 3.95 -7.88
CA VAL A 8 3.09 4.30 -8.43
C VAL A 8 2.96 5.82 -8.61
N GLY A 9 4.07 6.47 -8.94
CA GLY A 9 4.22 7.92 -8.95
C GLY A 9 5.11 8.42 -7.82
N ASN A 10 5.30 7.61 -6.79
CA ASN A 10 6.23 7.81 -5.69
C ASN A 10 6.69 6.43 -5.19
N PRO A 11 7.84 6.36 -4.53
CA PRO A 11 8.39 5.06 -4.13
C PRO A 11 7.67 4.48 -2.91
N HIS A 12 7.40 3.18 -2.97
CA HIS A 12 6.75 2.42 -1.91
C HIS A 12 7.50 1.12 -1.66
N ILE A 13 7.48 0.66 -0.41
CA ILE A 13 7.86 -0.69 -0.06
C ILE A 13 6.76 -1.31 0.79
N ILE A 14 6.35 -2.52 0.43
CA ILE A 14 5.25 -3.23 1.07
C ILE A 14 5.81 -4.47 1.76
N PHE A 15 5.57 -4.58 3.07
CA PHE A 15 5.90 -5.76 3.84
C PHE A 15 4.61 -6.51 4.21
N PHE A 16 4.53 -7.78 3.86
CA PHE A 16 3.37 -8.60 4.20
C PHE A 16 3.62 -9.26 5.56
N VAL A 17 2.74 -9.00 6.50
CA VAL A 17 2.88 -9.44 7.90
C VAL A 17 1.58 -10.05 8.41
N GLU A 18 1.65 -10.79 9.53
CA GLU A 18 0.46 -11.43 10.10
C GLU A 18 -0.45 -10.44 10.81
N ASP A 19 0.12 -9.43 11.47
CA ASP A 19 -0.65 -8.40 12.16
C ASP A 19 0.05 -7.05 11.99
N CYS A 20 -0.49 -6.24 11.09
CA CYS A 20 0.12 -4.98 10.72
C CYS A 20 0.06 -3.92 11.83
N PHE A 21 -0.83 -4.07 12.80
CA PHE A 21 -0.94 -3.10 13.90
C PHE A 21 -0.08 -3.45 15.11
N LYS A 22 0.54 -4.63 15.13
CA LYS A 22 1.52 -4.98 16.15
C LYS A 22 2.91 -4.41 15.87
N ILE A 23 3.13 -3.89 14.68
CA ILE A 23 4.40 -3.30 14.29
C ILE A 23 4.49 -1.88 14.84
N ASN A 24 5.62 -1.54 15.47
CA ASN A 24 5.88 -0.15 15.83
C ASN A 24 6.31 0.61 14.56
N ILE A 25 5.33 1.12 13.85
CA ILE A 25 5.55 1.68 12.52
C ILE A 25 6.40 2.95 12.54
N ASN A 26 6.35 3.74 13.61
CA ASN A 26 7.18 4.93 13.72
C ASN A 26 8.67 4.58 13.70
N GLN A 27 9.05 3.58 14.48
CA GLN A 27 10.44 3.17 14.59
C GLN A 27 10.93 2.44 13.35
N VAL A 28 10.16 1.45 12.90
CA VAL A 28 10.56 0.61 11.77
C VAL A 28 10.46 1.36 10.45
N GLY A 29 9.40 2.14 10.26
CA GLY A 29 9.20 2.93 9.06
C GLY A 29 10.31 3.94 8.82
N SER A 30 10.72 4.65 9.86
CA SER A 30 11.80 5.63 9.77
C SER A 30 13.13 4.97 9.38
N LYS A 31 13.44 3.80 9.94
CA LYS A 31 14.66 3.07 9.59
C LYS A 31 14.68 2.65 8.14
N ILE A 32 13.56 2.13 7.64
CA ILE A 32 13.47 1.67 6.24
C ILE A 32 13.51 2.85 5.28
N GLU A 33 12.78 3.90 5.60
CA GLU A 33 12.72 5.13 4.80
C GLU A 33 14.11 5.70 4.54
N ASN A 34 14.99 5.61 5.54
CA ASN A 34 16.33 6.17 5.48
C ASN A 34 17.41 5.13 5.09
N HIS A 35 17.01 3.94 4.70
CA HIS A 35 17.95 2.89 4.32
C HIS A 35 18.68 3.24 3.03
N ASN A 36 19.97 2.89 2.95
CA ASN A 36 20.82 3.21 1.80
C ASN A 36 20.32 2.68 0.46
N LEU A 37 19.57 1.58 0.48
CA LEU A 37 18.98 1.03 -0.74
C LEU A 37 17.81 1.87 -1.28
N PHE A 38 17.31 2.80 -0.47
CA PHE A 38 16.20 3.67 -0.83
C PHE A 38 16.64 5.13 -0.61
N PRO A 39 17.53 5.65 -1.50
CA PRO A 39 18.09 7.00 -1.32
C PRO A 39 17.05 8.10 -1.36
N GLU A 40 15.95 7.86 -2.07
CA GLU A 40 14.77 8.72 -1.98
C GLU A 40 13.87 8.11 -0.91
N LYS A 41 13.57 8.85 0.12
CA LYS A 41 12.73 8.38 1.21
C LYS A 41 11.45 7.76 0.66
N CYS A 42 11.22 6.48 0.92
CA CYS A 42 10.07 5.76 0.41
C CYS A 42 8.97 5.65 1.46
N ASN A 43 7.76 5.46 0.98
CA ASN A 43 6.61 5.15 1.83
C ASN A 43 6.65 3.68 2.21
N VAL A 44 6.37 3.36 3.45
CA VAL A 44 6.44 2.00 3.97
C VAL A 44 5.05 1.55 4.41
N THR A 45 4.64 0.39 3.94
CA THR A 45 3.34 -0.19 4.28
C THR A 45 3.54 -1.59 4.85
N PHE A 46 2.91 -1.86 5.98
CA PHE A 46 2.77 -3.20 6.52
C PHE A 46 1.37 -3.69 6.19
N ALA A 47 1.28 -4.73 5.38
CA ALA A 47 0.03 -5.24 4.84
C ALA A 47 -0.28 -6.61 5.42
N GLN A 48 -1.52 -6.77 5.86
CA GLN A 48 -2.04 -8.01 6.40
C GLN A 48 -3.11 -8.54 5.45
N ILE A 49 -2.87 -9.68 4.84
CA ILE A 49 -3.82 -10.32 3.94
C ILE A 49 -4.90 -11.01 4.77
N VAL A 50 -6.11 -10.48 4.74
CA VAL A 50 -7.26 -11.10 5.40
C VAL A 50 -7.83 -12.21 4.52
N ASN A 51 -8.05 -11.90 3.25
CA ASN A 51 -8.40 -12.85 2.19
C ASN A 51 -8.05 -12.22 0.84
N LYS A 52 -8.41 -12.88 -0.25
CA LYS A 52 -8.04 -12.42 -1.60
C LYS A 52 -8.65 -11.07 -2.00
N ASN A 53 -9.66 -10.61 -1.29
CA ASN A 53 -10.37 -9.37 -1.60
C ASN A 53 -10.28 -8.33 -0.49
N ASN A 54 -9.62 -8.63 0.63
CA ASN A 54 -9.53 -7.73 1.76
C ASN A 54 -8.12 -7.73 2.35
N ILE A 55 -7.54 -6.56 2.43
CA ILE A 55 -6.20 -6.35 2.97
C ILE A 55 -6.26 -5.21 3.98
N THR A 56 -5.70 -5.42 5.16
CA THR A 56 -5.58 -4.40 6.19
C THR A 56 -4.15 -3.86 6.17
N VAL A 57 -3.99 -2.55 6.25
CA VAL A 57 -2.69 -1.91 6.14
C VAL A 57 -2.41 -0.95 7.27
N ASN A 58 -1.12 -0.80 7.57
CA ASN A 58 -0.59 0.21 8.46
C ASN A 58 0.54 0.91 7.69
N VAL A 59 0.43 2.22 7.48
CA VAL A 59 1.23 2.95 6.51
C VAL A 59 2.10 3.99 7.17
N TRP A 60 3.37 4.05 6.76
CA TRP A 60 4.29 5.14 7.04
C TRP A 60 4.53 5.89 5.73
N GLU A 61 4.08 7.13 5.62
CA GLU A 61 4.27 7.94 4.43
C GLU A 61 5.63 8.64 4.42
N ARG A 62 6.20 8.74 3.22
CA ARG A 62 7.50 9.38 3.02
C ARG A 62 7.48 10.83 3.49
N GLY A 63 8.34 11.12 4.49
CA GLY A 63 8.51 12.49 4.99
C GLY A 63 7.39 13.03 5.86
N ALA A 64 6.28 12.33 5.94
CA ALA A 64 5.10 12.80 6.66
C ALA A 64 4.80 12.04 7.95
N GLY A 65 5.40 10.87 8.13
CA GLY A 65 5.09 10.00 9.24
C GLY A 65 3.77 9.26 9.04
N LEU A 66 3.09 8.97 10.14
CA LEU A 66 1.83 8.26 10.09
C LEU A 66 0.74 9.14 9.47
N THR A 67 0.02 8.60 8.51
CA THR A 67 -1.14 9.25 7.90
C THR A 67 -2.36 8.36 8.02
N LYS A 68 -3.54 8.96 7.89
CA LYS A 68 -4.81 8.26 8.08
C LYS A 68 -5.17 7.39 6.89
N ALA A 69 -4.98 7.92 5.70
CA ALA A 69 -5.24 7.20 4.48
C ALA A 69 -4.33 7.74 3.40
N CYS A 70 -3.79 6.85 2.58
CA CYS A 70 -2.94 7.22 1.46
C CYS A 70 -3.37 6.44 0.23
N GLY A 71 -3.92 7.16 -0.75
CA GLY A 71 -4.40 6.56 -1.99
C GLY A 71 -3.32 5.80 -2.73
N THR A 72 -2.11 6.36 -2.80
CA THR A 72 -1.00 5.69 -3.49
C THR A 72 -0.51 4.46 -2.75
N ALA A 73 -0.56 4.47 -1.41
CA ALA A 73 -0.23 3.27 -0.63
C ALA A 73 -1.24 2.17 -0.86
N ALA A 74 -2.52 2.50 -0.97
CA ALA A 74 -3.56 1.53 -1.29
C ALA A 74 -3.33 0.92 -2.67
N CYS A 75 -3.04 1.74 -3.67
CA CYS A 75 -2.74 1.26 -5.02
C CYS A 75 -1.49 0.38 -5.04
N ALA A 76 -0.43 0.81 -4.38
CA ALA A 76 0.81 0.04 -4.30
C ALA A 76 0.59 -1.31 -3.63
N THR A 77 -0.17 -1.34 -2.54
CA THR A 77 -0.48 -2.58 -1.82
C THR A 77 -1.30 -3.53 -2.70
N ALA A 78 -2.29 -3.01 -3.40
CA ALA A 78 -3.12 -3.81 -4.31
C ALA A 78 -2.27 -4.45 -5.41
N VAL A 79 -1.41 -3.66 -6.04
CA VAL A 79 -0.53 -4.15 -7.12
C VAL A 79 0.45 -5.19 -6.58
N ALA A 80 1.09 -4.91 -5.44
CA ALA A 80 2.07 -5.82 -4.85
C ALA A 80 1.42 -7.16 -4.48
N SER A 81 0.26 -7.12 -3.83
CA SER A 81 -0.43 -8.35 -3.41
C SER A 81 -0.93 -9.16 -4.58
N TYR A 82 -1.42 -8.51 -5.62
CA TYR A 82 -1.83 -9.19 -6.85
C TYR A 82 -0.63 -9.84 -7.56
N THR A 83 0.46 -9.11 -7.68
CA THR A 83 1.68 -9.59 -8.34
C THR A 83 2.26 -10.82 -7.63
N LYS A 84 2.16 -10.85 -6.31
CA LYS A 84 2.61 -12.00 -5.51
C LYS A 84 1.58 -13.13 -5.43
N GLY A 85 0.44 -13.00 -6.07
CA GLY A 85 -0.60 -14.02 -6.07
C GLY A 85 -1.40 -14.13 -4.78
N MET A 86 -1.33 -13.14 -3.92
CA MET A 86 -2.02 -13.15 -2.63
C MET A 86 -3.41 -12.53 -2.66
N ALA A 87 -3.73 -11.78 -3.70
CA ALA A 87 -5.01 -11.08 -3.82
C ALA A 87 -5.47 -11.01 -5.26
N GLU A 88 -6.76 -10.75 -5.42
CA GLU A 88 -7.37 -10.52 -6.72
C GLU A 88 -7.08 -9.10 -7.22
N ASN A 89 -7.48 -8.80 -8.44
CA ASN A 89 -7.33 -7.45 -9.00
C ASN A 89 -8.37 -6.45 -8.47
N LYS A 90 -9.28 -6.92 -7.65
CA LYS A 90 -10.29 -6.10 -6.99
C LYS A 90 -10.24 -6.37 -5.50
N VAL A 91 -9.78 -5.39 -4.73
CA VAL A 91 -9.56 -5.55 -3.30
C VAL A 91 -10.03 -4.33 -2.53
N ASN A 92 -10.41 -4.56 -1.28
CA ASN A 92 -10.64 -3.52 -0.30
C ASN A 92 -9.36 -3.35 0.52
N ILE A 93 -8.82 -2.16 0.55
CA ILE A 93 -7.67 -1.82 1.38
C ILE A 93 -8.17 -1.05 2.59
N ARG A 94 -8.04 -1.66 3.75
CA ARG A 94 -8.57 -1.11 5.01
C ARG A 94 -7.46 -0.47 5.81
N PHE A 95 -7.61 0.83 6.03
CA PHE A 95 -6.79 1.62 6.95
C PHE A 95 -7.50 1.71 8.31
N LYS A 96 -6.83 2.25 9.31
CA LYS A 96 -7.46 2.48 10.62
C LYS A 96 -8.74 3.30 10.53
N GLU A 97 -8.80 4.25 9.62
CA GLU A 97 -9.89 5.23 9.57
C GLU A 97 -10.75 5.16 8.32
N GLY A 98 -10.57 4.16 7.50
CA GLY A 98 -11.39 4.03 6.31
C GLY A 98 -10.98 2.90 5.40
N VAL A 99 -11.74 2.73 4.34
CA VAL A 99 -11.52 1.68 3.35
C VAL A 99 -11.50 2.31 1.97
N LEU A 100 -10.52 1.90 1.17
CA LEU A 100 -10.46 2.24 -0.24
C LEU A 100 -10.63 0.97 -1.06
N ASN A 101 -11.50 1.01 -2.05
CA ASN A 101 -11.65 -0.09 -2.99
C ASN A 101 -10.72 0.16 -4.17
N ILE A 102 -9.89 -0.80 -4.47
CA ILE A 102 -8.95 -0.74 -5.59
C ILE A 102 -9.32 -1.81 -6.60
N ASN A 103 -9.50 -1.39 -7.83
CA ASN A 103 -9.80 -2.28 -8.94
C ASN A 103 -8.91 -1.88 -10.11
N PHE A 104 -8.14 -2.82 -10.66
CA PHE A 104 -7.31 -2.53 -11.82
C PHE A 104 -7.53 -3.55 -12.92
N ASN A 105 -7.32 -3.10 -14.16
CA ASN A 105 -7.59 -3.88 -15.35
C ASN A 105 -6.28 -4.30 -16.04
N GLU A 106 -6.41 -4.99 -17.16
CA GLU A 106 -5.28 -5.49 -17.95
C GLU A 106 -4.40 -4.37 -18.52
N ASN A 107 -4.92 -3.16 -18.65
CA ASN A 107 -4.18 -2.01 -19.12
C ASN A 107 -3.42 -1.29 -18.02
N LYS A 108 -3.36 -1.87 -16.82
CA LYS A 108 -2.71 -1.30 -15.64
C LYS A 108 -3.33 0.03 -15.21
N GLU A 109 -4.60 0.23 -15.53
CA GLU A 109 -5.38 1.35 -15.03
C GLU A 109 -6.01 0.98 -13.71
N ILE A 110 -5.87 1.85 -12.71
CA ILE A 110 -6.40 1.62 -11.38
C ILE A 110 -7.59 2.54 -11.13
N LEU A 111 -8.70 1.94 -10.74
CA LEU A 111 -9.87 2.66 -10.25
C LEU A 111 -9.84 2.62 -8.73
N MET A 112 -9.80 3.76 -8.10
CA MET A 112 -9.82 3.88 -6.65
C MET A 112 -11.12 4.54 -6.23
N THR A 113 -11.88 3.85 -5.40
CA THR A 113 -13.15 4.36 -4.86
C THR A 113 -13.03 4.49 -3.35
N GLY A 114 -13.22 5.68 -2.86
CA GLY A 114 -13.13 5.96 -1.44
C GLY A 114 -14.49 5.97 -0.73
N LYS A 115 -14.41 6.25 0.55
CA LYS A 115 -15.55 6.27 1.46
C LYS A 115 -16.64 7.28 1.06
N VAL A 116 -16.28 8.32 0.37
CA VAL A 116 -17.20 9.39 -0.08
C VAL A 116 -17.58 9.24 -1.56
N SER A 117 -17.43 8.05 -2.10
CA SER A 117 -17.80 7.73 -3.48
C SER A 117 -17.02 8.54 -4.54
N GLU A 118 -15.86 9.04 -4.18
CA GLU A 118 -14.96 9.62 -5.16
C GLU A 118 -14.27 8.52 -5.94
N VAL A 119 -14.34 8.60 -7.25
CA VAL A 119 -13.65 7.66 -8.13
C VAL A 119 -12.47 8.37 -8.77
N GLN A 120 -11.28 7.84 -8.54
CA GLN A 120 -10.06 8.34 -9.16
C GLN A 120 -9.48 7.25 -10.04
N LYS A 121 -9.06 7.63 -11.22
CA LYS A 121 -8.44 6.72 -12.17
C LYS A 121 -6.94 6.99 -12.19
N ILE A 122 -6.15 5.99 -11.83
CA ILE A 122 -4.71 6.09 -11.76
C ILE A 122 -4.09 5.06 -12.70
N LYS A 123 -3.13 5.50 -13.51
CA LYS A 123 -2.39 4.60 -14.37
C LYS A 123 -1.06 4.26 -13.72
N VAL A 124 -0.78 2.97 -13.56
CA VAL A 124 0.46 2.50 -12.95
C VAL A 124 1.38 1.94 -14.01
N GLU A 125 2.64 2.39 -13.97
CA GLU A 125 3.71 1.82 -14.77
C GLU A 125 4.56 0.92 -13.86
N LEU A 126 4.58 -0.35 -14.20
CA LEU A 126 5.35 -1.35 -13.47
C LEU A 126 6.61 -1.73 -14.24
#